data_32b46e80c6491fafe35ee1ab9b71c46b
#
_entry.id   32b46e80c6491fafe35ee1ab9b71c46b
#
_cell.length_a   1.000
_cell.length_b   1.000
_cell.length_c   1.000
_cell.angle_alpha   90.00
_cell.angle_beta   90.00
_cell.angle_gamma   90.00
#
_symmetry.space_group_name_H-M   'P 1'
#
loop_
_entity.id
_entity.type
_entity.pdbx_description
1 polymer ?
#
loop_
_entity_poly.entity_id
_entity_poly.type
_entity_poly.pdbx_seq_one_letter_code
_entity_poly.pdbx_strand_id
1 'polypeptide(L)'
;MNIHDKYKVLQQNLKEMGSVAVAFSSGVDSTFLLKAALEALGGENVIAVTASSCSFPERELKEAKEFCEKNGVRHIICKSEELDIDGFRQNPKNRCYLCKHELFEKIWDIARENGMNAVAEGSNMDDNGDYRPGLIAVKELGVSSPLRQAELYKEEIRELSKEMGLPTWDKQSFACLSS
;
A
#
# COMPACT_ATOMS: atom_id res chain seq x y z
N MET A 1 16.74 -15.79 -8.98
CA MET A 1 15.27 -16.03 -9.01
C MET A 1 14.66 -15.07 -10.03
N ASN A 2 13.88 -15.59 -10.96
CA ASN A 2 13.23 -14.73 -11.96
C ASN A 2 11.99 -14.05 -11.37
N ILE A 3 11.43 -13.09 -12.11
CA ILE A 3 10.30 -12.30 -11.60
C ILE A 3 9.06 -13.14 -11.31
N HIS A 4 8.85 -14.20 -12.08
CA HIS A 4 7.69 -15.09 -11.88
C HIS A 4 7.83 -15.92 -10.60
N ASP A 5 9.04 -16.32 -10.27
CA ASP A 5 9.31 -17.02 -9.01
C ASP A 5 9.09 -16.09 -7.83
N LYS A 6 9.51 -14.82 -7.96
CA LYS A 6 9.27 -13.80 -6.93
C LYS A 6 7.77 -13.57 -6.75
N TYR A 7 7.02 -13.58 -7.84
CA TYR A 7 5.56 -13.43 -7.77
C TYR A 7 4.92 -14.60 -7.01
N LYS A 8 5.41 -15.82 -7.22
CA LYS A 8 4.92 -16.98 -6.48
C LYS A 8 5.20 -16.86 -4.98
N VAL A 9 6.38 -16.35 -4.62
CA VAL A 9 6.72 -16.09 -3.22
C VAL A 9 5.78 -15.06 -2.64
N LEU A 10 5.52 -13.99 -3.39
CA LEU A 10 4.58 -12.96 -2.98
C LEU A 10 3.19 -13.54 -2.71
N GLN A 11 2.68 -14.34 -3.63
CA GLN A 11 1.37 -14.97 -3.46
C GLN A 11 1.33 -15.90 -2.25
N GLN A 12 2.39 -16.65 -2.03
CA GLN A 12 2.47 -17.54 -0.88
C GLN A 12 2.43 -16.75 0.43
N ASN A 13 3.18 -15.65 0.50
CA ASN A 13 3.18 -14.79 1.68
C ASN A 13 1.80 -14.20 1.93
N LEU A 14 1.10 -13.80 0.88
CA LEU A 14 -0.25 -13.25 1.01
C LEU A 14 -1.24 -14.32 1.48
N LYS A 15 -1.15 -15.52 0.95
CA LYS A 15 -2.00 -16.63 1.37
C LYS A 15 -1.84 -16.96 2.84
N GLU A 16 -0.61 -16.85 3.34
CA GLU A 16 -0.33 -17.10 4.75
C GLU A 16 -0.99 -16.07 5.67
N MET A 17 -1.26 -14.87 5.17
CA MET A 17 -1.96 -13.84 5.93
C MET A 17 -3.44 -14.18 6.15
N GLY A 18 -4.03 -14.94 5.24
CA GLY A 18 -5.44 -15.33 5.29
C GLY A 18 -6.39 -14.21 4.86
N SER A 19 -6.22 -13.01 5.37
CA SER A 19 -6.97 -11.82 4.96
C SER A 19 -6.12 -10.59 5.22
N VAL A 20 -6.30 -9.55 4.39
CA VAL A 20 -5.42 -8.39 4.44
C VAL A 20 -6.13 -7.09 4.07
N ALA A 21 -5.78 -6.02 4.77
CA ALA A 21 -6.15 -4.67 4.40
C ALA A 21 -4.93 -4.04 3.71
N VAL A 22 -5.10 -3.64 2.45
CA VAL A 22 -4.03 -3.08 1.65
C VAL A 22 -4.11 -1.56 1.68
N ALA A 23 -3.00 -0.92 2.05
CA ALA A 23 -2.90 0.53 1.95
C ALA A 23 -2.80 0.90 0.46
N PHE A 24 -3.88 1.42 -0.09
CA PHE A 24 -4.02 1.60 -1.54
C PHE A 24 -4.03 3.07 -1.92
N SER A 25 -3.07 3.45 -2.75
CA SER A 25 -2.92 4.84 -3.21
C SER A 25 -3.07 5.00 -4.72
N SER A 26 -3.49 3.95 -5.44
CA SER A 26 -3.56 3.87 -6.90
C SER A 26 -2.22 4.04 -7.62
N GLY A 27 -1.11 4.01 -6.91
CA GLY A 27 0.23 4.01 -7.51
C GLY A 27 0.61 2.63 -8.05
N VAL A 28 1.77 2.55 -8.70
CA VAL A 28 2.24 1.30 -9.30
C VAL A 28 2.31 0.16 -8.29
N ASP A 29 2.98 0.42 -7.17
CA ASP A 29 3.26 -0.63 -6.18
C ASP A 29 1.99 -1.09 -5.46
N SER A 30 1.17 -0.15 -4.99
CA SER A 30 -0.03 -0.50 -4.24
C SER A 30 -1.07 -1.17 -5.13
N THR A 31 -1.18 -0.77 -6.39
CA THR A 31 -2.09 -1.40 -7.34
C THR A 31 -1.67 -2.83 -7.63
N PHE A 32 -0.37 -3.05 -7.85
CA PHE A 32 0.17 -4.39 -8.06
C PHE A 32 -0.08 -5.28 -6.82
N LEU A 33 0.22 -4.74 -5.63
CA LEU A 33 0.01 -5.47 -4.38
C LEU A 33 -1.45 -5.86 -4.20
N LEU A 34 -2.36 -4.91 -4.44
CA LEU A 34 -3.79 -5.17 -4.31
C LEU A 34 -4.24 -6.27 -5.26
N LYS A 35 -3.79 -6.22 -6.52
CA LYS A 35 -4.15 -7.23 -7.50
C LYS A 35 -3.59 -8.60 -7.12
N ALA A 36 -2.34 -8.64 -6.67
CA ALA A 36 -1.73 -9.89 -6.21
C ALA A 36 -2.49 -10.49 -5.02
N ALA A 37 -2.92 -9.63 -4.08
CA ALA A 37 -3.70 -10.08 -2.94
C ALA A 37 -5.06 -10.65 -3.37
N LEU A 38 -5.71 -10.02 -4.34
CA LEU A 38 -6.97 -10.51 -4.87
C LEU A 38 -6.82 -11.88 -5.53
N GLU A 39 -5.74 -12.08 -6.27
CA GLU A 39 -5.48 -13.36 -6.91
C GLU A 39 -5.13 -14.45 -5.90
N ALA A 40 -4.45 -14.08 -4.81
CA ALA A 40 -4.04 -15.03 -3.79
C ALA A 40 -5.17 -15.41 -2.84
N LEU A 41 -5.98 -14.44 -2.43
CA LEU A 41 -6.96 -14.58 -1.34
C LEU A 41 -8.41 -14.47 -1.77
N GLY A 42 -8.68 -13.81 -2.90
CA GLY A 42 -10.05 -13.51 -3.33
C GLY A 42 -10.58 -12.23 -2.71
N GLY A 43 -11.58 -11.62 -3.36
CA GLY A 43 -12.14 -10.34 -2.96
C GLY A 43 -12.79 -10.30 -1.57
N GLU A 44 -13.21 -11.47 -1.06
CA GLU A 44 -13.84 -11.54 0.26
C GLU A 44 -12.83 -11.36 1.40
N ASN A 45 -11.57 -11.66 1.14
CA ASN A 45 -10.51 -11.64 2.15
C ASN A 45 -9.56 -10.46 2.00
N VAL A 46 -9.90 -9.52 1.13
CA VAL A 46 -9.05 -8.35 0.85
C VAL A 46 -9.90 -7.10 0.89
N ILE A 47 -9.42 -6.07 1.58
CA ILE A 47 -10.00 -4.74 1.48
C ILE A 47 -8.91 -3.76 1.08
N ALA A 48 -9.30 -2.71 0.36
CA ALA A 48 -8.40 -1.62 0.01
C ALA A 48 -8.77 -0.41 0.87
N VAL A 49 -7.77 0.17 1.53
CA VAL A 49 -7.99 1.35 2.37
C VAL A 49 -7.19 2.51 1.79
N THR A 50 -7.88 3.58 1.45
CA THR A 50 -7.25 4.78 0.90
C THR A 50 -7.41 5.93 1.89
N ALA A 51 -6.29 6.58 2.22
CA ALA A 51 -6.31 7.77 3.05
C ALA A 51 -6.59 8.98 2.18
N SER A 52 -7.62 9.73 2.53
CA SER A 52 -7.94 11.00 1.89
C SER A 52 -7.44 12.12 2.79
N SER A 53 -6.52 12.92 2.27
CA SER A 53 -5.98 14.06 3.01
C SER A 53 -5.85 15.24 2.07
N CYS A 54 -5.54 16.40 2.62
CA CYS A 54 -5.35 17.60 1.79
C CYS A 54 -4.16 17.47 0.84
N SER A 55 -3.24 16.55 1.13
CA SER A 55 -2.08 16.29 0.28
C SER A 55 -2.30 15.16 -0.72
N PHE A 56 -3.47 14.51 -0.70
CA PHE A 56 -3.78 13.42 -1.62
C PHE A 56 -4.63 13.95 -2.78
N PRO A 57 -4.14 13.86 -4.05
CA PRO A 57 -4.87 14.40 -5.19
C PRO A 57 -6.21 13.73 -5.42
N GLU A 58 -7.24 14.52 -5.73
CA GLU A 58 -8.56 13.98 -6.03
C GLU A 58 -8.56 13.00 -7.22
N ARG A 59 -7.71 13.26 -8.20
CA ARG A 59 -7.58 12.38 -9.35
C ARG A 59 -7.15 10.98 -8.93
N GLU A 60 -6.19 10.91 -8.00
CA GLU A 60 -5.71 9.63 -7.48
C GLU A 60 -6.80 8.91 -6.70
N LEU A 61 -7.57 9.65 -5.94
CA LEU A 61 -8.69 9.07 -5.19
C LEU A 61 -9.73 8.51 -6.13
N LYS A 62 -10.04 9.22 -7.21
CA LYS A 62 -11.00 8.77 -8.22
C LYS A 62 -10.50 7.50 -8.90
N GLU A 63 -9.22 7.45 -9.28
CA GLU A 63 -8.62 6.27 -9.89
C GLU A 63 -8.67 5.07 -8.94
N ALA A 64 -8.43 5.31 -7.65
CA ALA A 64 -8.50 4.26 -6.65
C ALA A 64 -9.91 3.68 -6.55
N LYS A 65 -10.92 4.53 -6.51
CA LYS A 65 -12.31 4.10 -6.46
C LYS A 65 -12.69 3.28 -7.69
N GLU A 66 -12.32 3.76 -8.87
CA GLU A 66 -12.61 3.08 -10.12
C GLU A 66 -11.96 1.70 -10.19
N PHE A 67 -10.70 1.61 -9.77
CA PHE A 67 -9.99 0.34 -9.77
C PHE A 67 -10.65 -0.68 -8.85
N CYS A 68 -11.00 -0.25 -7.65
CA CYS A 68 -11.64 -1.14 -6.68
C CYS A 68 -13.02 -1.61 -7.14
N GLU A 69 -13.79 -0.70 -7.73
CA GLU A 69 -15.10 -1.02 -8.26
C GLU A 69 -15.00 -2.02 -9.41
N LYS A 70 -14.04 -1.80 -10.31
CA LYS A 70 -13.83 -2.67 -11.46
C LYS A 70 -13.39 -4.07 -11.04
N ASN A 71 -12.61 -4.18 -9.99
CA ASN A 71 -12.08 -5.47 -9.53
C ASN A 71 -12.92 -6.12 -8.42
N GLY A 72 -14.02 -5.48 -8.03
CA GLY A 72 -14.92 -6.06 -7.05
C GLY A 72 -14.35 -6.17 -5.64
N VAL A 73 -13.42 -5.28 -5.28
CA VAL A 73 -12.83 -5.26 -3.96
C VAL A 73 -13.48 -4.18 -3.12
N ARG A 74 -13.70 -4.48 -1.83
CA ARG A 74 -14.24 -3.49 -0.91
C ARG A 74 -13.24 -2.35 -0.72
N HIS A 75 -13.69 -1.13 -0.94
CA HIS A 75 -12.85 0.05 -0.83
C HIS A 75 -13.35 0.93 0.32
N ILE A 76 -12.45 1.23 1.24
CA ILE A 76 -12.74 2.06 2.40
C ILE A 76 -11.88 3.30 2.32
N ILE A 77 -12.50 4.46 2.44
CA ILE A 77 -11.78 5.73 2.41
C ILE A 77 -11.80 6.30 3.82
N CYS A 78 -10.62 6.57 4.37
CA CYS A 78 -10.50 7.24 5.66
C CYS A 78 -9.88 8.61 5.45
N LYS A 79 -10.28 9.55 6.27
CA LYS A 79 -9.70 10.88 6.23
C LYS A 79 -8.49 10.94 7.16
N SER A 80 -7.39 11.45 6.64
CA SER A 80 -6.19 11.68 7.45
C SER A 80 -6.20 13.08 7.98
N GLU A 81 -5.92 13.23 9.26
CA GLU A 81 -5.87 14.54 9.94
C GLU A 81 -4.42 14.95 10.14
N GLU A 82 -3.57 14.66 9.18
CA GLU A 82 -2.13 14.89 9.30
C GLU A 82 -1.77 16.35 9.59
N LEU A 83 -2.59 17.29 9.18
CA LEU A 83 -2.35 18.71 9.46
C LEU A 83 -2.60 19.08 10.93
N ASP A 84 -3.31 18.24 11.65
CA ASP A 84 -3.58 18.47 13.06
C ASP A 84 -2.55 17.86 13.98
N ILE A 85 -1.56 17.17 13.40
CA ILE A 85 -0.45 16.59 14.15
C ILE A 85 0.59 17.68 14.38
N ASP A 86 0.82 18.05 15.63
CA ASP A 86 1.76 19.14 15.97
C ASP A 86 3.15 18.92 15.36
N GLY A 87 3.69 17.72 15.47
CA GLY A 87 5.00 17.41 14.91
C GLY A 87 5.05 17.51 13.41
N PHE A 88 3.93 17.27 12.73
CA PHE A 88 3.84 17.38 11.28
C PHE A 88 4.09 18.81 10.82
N ARG A 89 3.53 19.79 11.53
CA ARG A 89 3.68 21.21 11.18
C ARG A 89 5.02 21.78 11.58
N GLN A 90 5.55 21.34 12.71
CA GLN A 90 6.72 21.96 13.34
C GLN A 90 8.03 21.32 12.96
N ASN A 91 8.03 20.06 12.52
CA ASN A 91 9.24 19.32 12.23
C ASN A 91 9.15 18.58 10.89
N PRO A 92 9.60 19.22 9.80
CA PRO A 92 9.57 18.59 8.47
C PRO A 92 10.32 17.27 8.39
N LYS A 93 11.35 17.08 9.22
CA LYS A 93 12.16 15.84 9.20
C LYS A 93 11.36 14.63 9.68
N ASN A 94 10.41 14.84 10.60
CA ASN A 94 9.58 13.76 11.13
C ASN A 94 8.22 13.67 10.44
N ARG A 95 7.99 14.52 9.46
CA ARG A 95 6.71 14.60 8.78
C ARG A 95 6.26 13.27 8.18
N CYS A 96 7.15 12.57 7.50
CA CYS A 96 6.84 11.28 6.89
C CYS A 96 6.50 10.23 7.95
N TYR A 97 7.28 10.20 9.04
CA TYR A 97 7.03 9.27 10.13
C TYR A 97 5.64 9.48 10.73
N LEU A 98 5.31 10.73 11.09
CA LEU A 98 4.04 11.03 11.72
C LEU A 98 2.85 10.75 10.81
N CYS A 99 2.98 11.10 9.54
CA CYS A 99 1.95 10.84 8.54
C CYS A 99 1.66 9.35 8.41
N LYS A 100 2.71 8.56 8.27
CA LYS A 100 2.58 7.10 8.11
C LYS A 100 2.07 6.43 9.38
N HIS A 101 2.57 6.88 10.53
CA HIS A 101 2.15 6.31 11.82
C HIS A 101 0.63 6.48 12.02
N GLU A 102 0.13 7.70 11.84
CA GLU A 102 -1.29 7.96 11.95
C GLU A 102 -2.10 7.17 10.92
N LEU A 103 -1.64 7.18 9.67
CA LEU A 103 -2.31 6.48 8.60
C LEU A 103 -2.47 4.99 8.92
N PHE A 104 -1.38 4.34 9.32
CA PHE A 104 -1.44 2.89 9.57
C PHE A 104 -2.16 2.53 10.84
N GLU A 105 -2.21 3.41 11.84
CA GLU A 105 -3.08 3.20 13.00
C GLU A 105 -4.54 3.16 12.58
N LYS A 106 -4.95 4.09 11.73
CA LYS A 106 -6.32 4.12 11.20
C LYS A 106 -6.62 2.88 10.36
N ILE A 107 -5.67 2.48 9.52
CA ILE A 107 -5.85 1.28 8.70
C ILE A 107 -5.98 0.03 9.58
N TRP A 108 -5.19 -0.09 10.65
CA TRP A 108 -5.32 -1.19 11.59
C TRP A 108 -6.69 -1.23 12.25
N ASP A 109 -7.22 -0.07 12.65
CA ASP A 109 -8.56 -0.01 13.24
C ASP A 109 -9.61 -0.50 12.25
N ILE A 110 -9.51 -0.07 11.00
CA ILE A 110 -10.41 -0.51 9.93
C ILE A 110 -10.26 -2.01 9.67
N ALA A 111 -9.03 -2.51 9.65
CA ALA A 111 -8.76 -3.93 9.45
C ALA A 111 -9.40 -4.78 10.54
N ARG A 112 -9.26 -4.36 11.79
CA ARG A 112 -9.85 -5.06 12.92
C ARG A 112 -11.37 -5.06 12.85
N GLU A 113 -11.96 -3.93 12.49
CA GLU A 113 -13.42 -3.81 12.35
C GLU A 113 -13.96 -4.72 11.25
N ASN A 114 -13.16 -4.99 10.23
CA ASN A 114 -13.57 -5.82 9.09
C ASN A 114 -13.05 -7.26 9.19
N GLY A 115 -12.42 -7.62 10.30
CA GLY A 115 -11.95 -8.97 10.52
C GLY A 115 -10.73 -9.37 9.69
N MET A 116 -9.92 -8.41 9.27
CA MET A 116 -8.69 -8.68 8.52
C MET A 116 -7.55 -9.04 9.48
N ASN A 117 -6.76 -10.02 9.09
CA ASN A 117 -5.65 -10.51 9.93
C ASN A 117 -4.40 -9.67 9.83
N ALA A 118 -4.21 -8.96 8.72
CA ALA A 118 -2.97 -8.24 8.47
C ALA A 118 -3.24 -6.92 7.75
N VAL A 119 -2.25 -6.03 7.81
CA VAL A 119 -2.21 -4.80 7.04
C VAL A 119 -0.93 -4.85 6.19
N ALA A 120 -1.05 -4.54 4.91
CA ALA A 120 0.08 -4.55 3.98
C ALA A 120 0.20 -3.22 3.25
N GLU A 121 1.43 -2.85 2.92
CA GLU A 121 1.72 -1.64 2.17
C GLU A 121 2.69 -1.95 1.03
N GLY A 122 2.82 -1.02 0.08
CA GLY A 122 3.48 -1.26 -1.19
C GLY A 122 4.98 -0.98 -1.28
N SER A 123 5.70 -0.90 -0.16
CA SER A 123 7.15 -0.70 -0.23
C SER A 123 7.84 -1.85 -0.97
N ASN A 124 8.81 -1.51 -1.80
CA ASN A 124 9.57 -2.48 -2.59
C ASN A 124 11.07 -2.44 -2.24
N MET A 125 11.89 -3.22 -2.96
CA MET A 125 13.32 -3.31 -2.65
C MET A 125 14.09 -2.01 -2.93
N ASP A 126 13.60 -1.16 -3.80
CA ASP A 126 14.24 0.13 -4.08
C ASP A 126 14.12 1.09 -2.90
N ASP A 127 13.21 0.82 -1.98
CA ASP A 127 13.06 1.58 -0.74
C ASP A 127 14.06 1.15 0.34
N ASN A 128 14.79 0.08 0.07
CA ASN A 128 15.81 -0.46 0.97
C ASN A 128 17.10 0.35 0.83
N GLY A 129 17.69 0.73 1.96
CA GLY A 129 18.95 1.45 1.95
C GLY A 129 18.82 2.96 2.02
N ASP A 130 17.65 3.50 1.75
CA ASP A 130 17.38 4.91 1.95
C ASP A 130 16.81 5.12 3.35
N TYR A 131 17.23 6.21 3.99
CA TYR A 131 16.62 6.57 5.26
C TYR A 131 15.22 7.12 5.00
N ARG A 132 14.22 6.37 5.47
CA ARG A 132 12.82 6.75 5.31
C ARG A 132 12.09 6.66 6.64
N PRO A 133 11.80 7.80 7.27
CA PRO A 133 11.07 7.78 8.55
C PRO A 133 9.74 7.05 8.47
N GLY A 134 9.07 7.07 7.31
CA GLY A 134 7.83 6.34 7.12
C GLY A 134 7.97 4.84 7.26
N LEU A 135 9.13 4.28 6.90
CA LEU A 135 9.38 2.85 7.05
C LEU A 135 9.52 2.44 8.52
N ILE A 136 9.99 3.36 9.36
CA ILE A 136 10.07 3.13 10.80
C ILE A 136 8.67 2.99 11.37
N ALA A 137 7.74 3.84 10.95
CA ALA A 137 6.34 3.76 11.39
C ALA A 137 5.69 2.45 10.96
N VAL A 138 5.95 2.01 9.72
CA VAL A 138 5.45 0.74 9.19
C VAL A 138 5.91 -0.41 10.07
N LYS A 139 7.20 -0.43 10.41
CA LYS A 139 7.79 -1.49 11.22
C LYS A 139 7.24 -1.49 12.64
N GLU A 140 7.13 -0.30 13.25
CA GLU A 140 6.61 -0.17 14.62
C GLU A 140 5.18 -0.68 14.76
N LEU A 141 4.36 -0.46 13.74
CA LEU A 141 2.96 -0.85 13.76
C LEU A 141 2.71 -2.27 13.25
N GLY A 142 3.75 -2.99 12.88
CA GLY A 142 3.62 -4.36 12.43
C GLY A 142 2.96 -4.49 11.05
N VAL A 143 3.05 -3.46 10.24
CA VAL A 143 2.53 -3.49 8.87
C VAL A 143 3.48 -4.30 7.99
N SER A 144 2.92 -5.18 7.16
CA SER A 144 3.71 -6.03 6.27
C SER A 144 4.08 -5.29 4.98
N SER A 145 5.25 -5.62 4.44
CA SER A 145 5.70 -5.10 3.15
C SER A 145 5.96 -6.29 2.23
N PRO A 146 4.90 -6.91 1.70
CA PRO A 146 5.03 -8.17 0.95
C PRO A 146 5.93 -8.08 -0.27
N LEU A 147 5.96 -6.92 -0.95
CA LEU A 147 6.80 -6.75 -2.13
C LEU A 147 8.28 -6.79 -1.75
N ARG A 148 8.65 -6.21 -0.62
CA ARG A 148 10.02 -6.30 -0.11
C ARG A 148 10.35 -7.71 0.35
N GLN A 149 9.42 -8.38 0.96
CA GLN A 149 9.62 -9.77 1.41
C GLN A 149 9.87 -10.70 0.23
N ALA A 150 9.25 -10.42 -0.90
CA ALA A 150 9.45 -11.18 -2.14
C ALA A 150 10.66 -10.68 -2.94
N GLU A 151 11.38 -9.69 -2.42
CA GLU A 151 12.57 -9.10 -3.05
C GLU A 151 12.30 -8.51 -4.44
N LEU A 152 11.14 -7.86 -4.58
CA LEU A 152 10.74 -7.22 -5.83
C LEU A 152 11.25 -5.78 -5.92
N TYR A 153 11.88 -5.48 -7.05
CA TYR A 153 12.31 -4.12 -7.40
C TYR A 153 11.26 -3.43 -8.25
N LYS A 154 11.33 -2.11 -8.32
CA LYS A 154 10.35 -1.30 -9.05
C LYS A 154 10.19 -1.74 -10.50
N GLU A 155 11.29 -2.00 -11.19
CA GLU A 155 11.27 -2.45 -12.58
C GLU A 155 10.55 -3.77 -12.74
N GLU A 156 10.76 -4.68 -11.80
CA GLU A 156 10.13 -6.00 -11.81
C GLU A 156 8.63 -5.88 -11.57
N ILE A 157 8.25 -4.98 -10.67
CA ILE A 157 6.84 -4.72 -10.38
C ILE A 157 6.15 -4.15 -11.61
N ARG A 158 6.79 -3.23 -12.32
CA ARG A 158 6.24 -2.67 -13.55
C ARG A 158 6.07 -3.73 -14.64
N GLU A 159 7.06 -4.60 -14.78
CA GLU A 159 7.01 -5.66 -15.78
C GLU A 159 5.86 -6.64 -15.49
N LEU A 160 5.73 -7.07 -14.25
CA LEU A 160 4.63 -7.93 -13.84
C LEU A 160 3.27 -7.24 -13.98
N SER A 161 3.21 -5.96 -13.65
CA SER A 161 1.98 -5.17 -13.80
C SER A 161 1.56 -5.10 -15.26
N LYS A 162 2.51 -4.93 -16.17
CA LYS A 162 2.24 -4.92 -17.60
C LYS A 162 1.69 -6.26 -18.07
N GLU A 163 2.29 -7.35 -17.63
CA GLU A 163 1.81 -8.70 -17.97
C GLU A 163 0.40 -8.96 -17.46
N MET A 164 0.07 -8.39 -16.30
CA MET A 164 -1.25 -8.54 -15.69
C MET A 164 -2.30 -7.61 -16.30
N GLY A 165 -1.90 -6.72 -17.20
CA GLY A 165 -2.79 -5.76 -17.83
C GLY A 165 -3.20 -4.62 -16.91
N LEU A 166 -2.41 -4.30 -15.89
CA LEU A 166 -2.70 -3.20 -14.99
C LEU A 166 -2.40 -1.86 -15.67
N PRO A 167 -3.32 -0.89 -15.61
CA PRO A 167 -3.10 0.39 -16.27
C PRO A 167 -2.00 1.24 -15.64
N THR A 168 -1.56 0.87 -14.44
CA THR A 168 -0.56 1.61 -13.68
C THR A 168 0.88 1.18 -13.96
N TRP A 169 1.11 0.21 -14.84
CA TRP A 169 2.45 -0.35 -15.05
C TRP A 169 3.49 0.69 -15.46
N ASP A 170 3.09 1.72 -16.21
CA ASP A 170 3.97 2.79 -16.65
C ASP A 170 3.71 4.11 -15.91
N LYS A 171 2.89 4.07 -14.88
CA LYS A 171 2.55 5.27 -14.12
C LYS A 171 3.77 5.80 -13.39
N GLN A 172 3.94 7.12 -13.41
CA GLN A 172 5.02 7.76 -12.70
C GLN A 172 4.80 7.59 -11.19
N SER A 173 5.87 7.22 -10.48
CA SER A 173 5.79 7.14 -9.03
C SER A 173 5.68 8.53 -8.46
N PHE A 174 4.67 8.74 -7.61
CA PHE A 174 4.63 9.93 -6.79
C PHE A 174 5.37 9.63 -5.50
N ALA A 175 6.35 10.44 -5.17
CA ALA A 175 6.80 10.46 -3.81
C ALA A 175 5.56 10.76 -2.98
N CYS A 176 5.38 10.11 -1.85
CA CYS A 176 4.28 10.45 -0.96
C CYS A 176 4.37 11.95 -0.69
N LEU A 177 3.27 12.68 -0.89
CA LEU A 177 3.28 14.12 -0.70
C LEU A 177 3.63 14.52 0.73
N SER A 178 3.50 13.58 1.65
CA SER A 178 3.86 13.75 3.05
C SER A 178 5.23 13.19 3.40
N SER A 179 5.99 12.73 2.42
CA SER A 179 7.31 12.15 2.70
C SER A 179 8.43 12.95 2.15
#